data_a9d0e92c9e9361da1477b9f935cfea90
#
_entry.id   a9d0e92c9e9361da1477b9f935cfea90
#
_cell.length_a   1.000
_cell.length_b   1.000
_cell.length_c   1.000
_cell.angle_alpha   90.00
_cell.angle_beta   90.00
_cell.angle_gamma   90.00
#
_symmetry.space_group_name_H-M   'P 1'
#
loop_
_entity.id
_entity.type
_entity.pdbx_description
1 polymer ?
#
loop_
_entity_poly.entity_id
_entity_poly.type
_entity_poly.pdbx_seq_one_letter_code
_entity_poly.pdbx_strand_id
1 'polypeptide(L)'
;RSSNSDIVKVDGDVQLLAVKPGTATITGKLLLEKGEKAFMTQITAYEPKLEAPNLPAHLGIDEALKLEAYVVGEADGVTPEWSVSDEKIAVIEDGKLIGKADGVVTVTAVHGELKSQWPVAVGTAELPAAEDEEENEDDDDGFGLLTIIGGVIIIGGAAFFFLRRKRK
;
A
#
# COMPACT_ATOMS: atom_id res chain seq x y z
N ARG A 1 -26.07 9.88 -4.32
CA ARG A 1 -25.54 9.95 -5.69
C ARG A 1 -24.06 10.25 -5.65
N SER A 2 -23.27 9.60 -6.53
CA SER A 2 -21.82 9.85 -6.68
C SER A 2 -21.57 10.79 -7.86
N SER A 3 -20.57 11.66 -7.74
CA SER A 3 -20.07 12.49 -8.86
C SER A 3 -19.28 11.67 -9.88
N ASN A 4 -18.70 10.54 -9.46
CA ASN A 4 -17.98 9.61 -10.32
C ASN A 4 -18.21 8.16 -9.85
N SER A 5 -19.07 7.44 -10.59
CA SER A 5 -19.43 6.05 -10.28
C SER A 5 -18.32 5.05 -10.61
N ASP A 6 -17.31 5.44 -11.40
CA ASP A 6 -16.16 4.60 -11.70
C ASP A 6 -15.15 4.57 -10.53
N ILE A 7 -15.20 5.54 -9.66
CA ILE A 7 -14.38 5.61 -8.44
C ILE A 7 -15.16 5.10 -7.24
N VAL A 8 -16.37 5.66 -7.02
CA VAL A 8 -17.25 5.24 -5.92
C VAL A 8 -18.67 5.10 -6.44
N LYS A 9 -19.22 3.90 -6.40
CA LYS A 9 -20.61 3.59 -6.75
C LYS A 9 -21.47 3.62 -5.50
N VAL A 10 -22.66 4.22 -5.61
CA VAL A 10 -23.71 4.11 -4.61
C VAL A 10 -24.55 2.90 -4.95
N ASP A 11 -24.58 1.91 -4.07
CA ASP A 11 -25.35 0.68 -4.24
C ASP A 11 -26.51 0.67 -3.25
N GLY A 12 -27.72 0.64 -3.80
CA GLY A 12 -28.94 0.81 -3.02
C GLY A 12 -28.98 2.16 -2.31
N ASP A 13 -29.65 2.20 -1.14
CA ASP A 13 -29.91 3.46 -0.42
C ASP A 13 -28.83 3.85 0.58
N VAL A 14 -27.89 2.94 0.92
CA VAL A 14 -26.99 3.12 2.07
C VAL A 14 -25.56 2.63 1.87
N GLN A 15 -25.25 1.90 0.80
CA GLN A 15 -23.92 1.32 0.60
C GLN A 15 -23.12 2.10 -0.43
N LEU A 16 -21.83 2.31 -0.10
CA LEU A 16 -20.85 2.89 -1.01
C LEU A 16 -19.83 1.81 -1.35
N LEU A 17 -19.69 1.53 -2.64
CA LEU A 17 -18.72 0.59 -3.17
C LEU A 17 -17.58 1.36 -3.82
N ALA A 18 -16.36 1.19 -3.34
CA ALA A 18 -15.16 1.63 -4.05
C ALA A 18 -14.94 0.73 -5.27
N VAL A 19 -14.70 1.32 -6.42
CA VAL A 19 -14.51 0.63 -7.70
C VAL A 19 -13.05 0.72 -8.13
N LYS A 20 -12.46 1.89 -8.03
CA LYS A 20 -11.04 2.15 -8.30
C LYS A 20 -10.51 3.30 -7.46
N PRO A 21 -9.19 3.44 -7.29
CA PRO A 21 -8.60 4.54 -6.56
C PRO A 21 -9.00 5.90 -7.12
N GLY A 22 -9.18 6.88 -6.23
CA GLY A 22 -9.53 8.24 -6.59
C GLY A 22 -10.48 8.89 -5.61
N THR A 23 -10.96 10.09 -5.94
CA THR A 23 -11.86 10.87 -5.09
C THR A 23 -13.18 11.14 -5.81
N ALA A 24 -14.29 10.89 -5.11
CA ALA A 24 -15.62 11.20 -5.59
C ALA A 24 -16.41 11.98 -4.52
N THR A 25 -17.29 12.87 -4.96
CA THR A 25 -18.23 13.59 -4.09
C THR A 25 -19.55 12.84 -4.02
N ILE A 26 -19.98 12.51 -2.83
CA ILE A 26 -21.26 11.86 -2.58
C ILE A 26 -22.25 12.93 -2.12
N THR A 27 -23.35 13.05 -2.85
CA THR A 27 -24.46 13.94 -2.51
C THR A 27 -25.65 13.10 -2.05
N GLY A 28 -26.21 13.44 -0.92
CA GLY A 28 -27.42 12.83 -0.38
C GLY A 28 -28.46 13.90 -0.01
N LYS A 29 -29.70 13.44 0.10
CA LYS A 29 -30.82 14.26 0.59
C LYS A 29 -31.42 13.58 1.80
N LEU A 30 -31.68 14.36 2.83
CA LEU A 30 -32.39 13.94 4.01
C LEU A 30 -33.79 14.55 3.95
N LEU A 31 -34.80 13.72 3.94
CA LEU A 31 -36.19 14.13 4.02
C LEU A 31 -36.54 14.37 5.50
N LEU A 32 -36.98 15.55 5.80
CA LEU A 32 -37.42 15.96 7.14
C LEU A 32 -38.92 16.29 7.09
N GLU A 33 -39.59 16.27 8.22
CA GLU A 33 -41.02 16.65 8.32
C GLU A 33 -41.33 18.05 7.77
N LYS A 34 -40.36 18.96 7.75
CA LYS A 34 -40.48 20.34 7.28
C LYS A 34 -39.60 20.66 6.06
N GLY A 35 -39.33 19.67 5.19
CA GLY A 35 -38.59 19.89 3.95
C GLY A 35 -37.41 18.93 3.71
N GLU A 36 -36.59 19.28 2.73
CA GLU A 36 -35.38 18.50 2.37
C GLU A 36 -34.11 19.22 2.85
N LYS A 37 -33.16 18.47 3.30
CA LYS A 37 -31.79 18.95 3.54
C LYS A 37 -30.79 18.13 2.70
N ALA A 38 -30.07 18.81 1.82
CA ALA A 38 -28.98 18.19 1.07
C ALA A 38 -27.71 18.17 1.92
N PHE A 39 -26.91 17.12 1.75
CA PHE A 39 -25.55 17.06 2.27
C PHE A 39 -24.60 16.57 1.17
N MET A 40 -23.34 16.99 1.28
CA MET A 40 -22.27 16.54 0.42
C MET A 40 -21.10 16.08 1.29
N THR A 41 -20.44 15.00 0.87
CA THR A 41 -19.21 14.52 1.49
C THR A 41 -18.26 14.02 0.42
N GLN A 42 -16.97 14.24 0.63
CA GLN A 42 -15.93 13.74 -0.24
C GLN A 42 -15.45 12.37 0.28
N ILE A 43 -15.39 11.39 -0.62
CA ILE A 43 -14.90 10.05 -0.34
C ILE A 43 -13.68 9.82 -1.21
N THR A 44 -12.59 9.37 -0.59
CA THR A 44 -11.39 8.93 -1.29
C THR A 44 -11.30 7.40 -1.19
N ALA A 45 -11.23 6.75 -2.33
CA ALA A 45 -10.94 5.32 -2.46
C ALA A 45 -9.43 5.15 -2.63
N TYR A 46 -8.86 4.20 -1.93
CA TYR A 46 -7.44 3.85 -2.00
C TYR A 46 -7.28 2.44 -2.54
N GLU A 47 -6.20 2.19 -3.25
CA GLU A 47 -5.72 0.84 -3.48
C GLU A 47 -4.99 0.38 -2.22
N PRO A 48 -5.43 -0.70 -1.57
CA PRO A 48 -4.79 -1.17 -0.35
C PRO A 48 -3.42 -1.74 -0.68
N LYS A 49 -2.38 -1.25 -0.02
CA LYS A 49 -1.02 -1.77 -0.08
C LYS A 49 -0.34 -1.63 1.27
N LEU A 50 0.60 -2.52 1.57
CA LEU A 50 1.45 -2.39 2.73
C LEU A 50 2.56 -1.38 2.46
N GLU A 51 2.79 -0.47 3.39
CA GLU A 51 3.93 0.43 3.42
C GLU A 51 4.68 0.32 4.74
N ALA A 52 6.01 0.38 4.65
CA ALA A 52 6.92 0.37 5.79
C ALA A 52 7.77 1.66 5.76
N PRO A 53 7.25 2.78 6.31
CA PRO A 53 7.87 4.10 6.16
C PRO A 53 9.18 4.26 6.91
N ASN A 54 9.42 3.41 7.91
CA ASN A 54 10.64 3.44 8.71
C ASN A 54 11.73 2.50 8.17
N LEU A 55 11.46 1.75 7.10
CA LEU A 55 12.45 0.84 6.52
C LEU A 55 13.46 1.64 5.69
N PRO A 56 14.75 1.69 6.08
CA PRO A 56 15.74 2.45 5.35
C PRO A 56 16.22 1.69 4.12
N ALA A 57 16.75 2.41 3.15
CA ALA A 57 17.45 1.80 2.02
C ALA A 57 18.76 1.12 2.45
N HIS A 58 19.34 1.53 3.57
CA HIS A 58 20.61 1.05 4.10
C HIS A 58 20.55 0.84 5.61
N LEU A 59 21.07 -0.30 6.08
CA LEU A 59 21.16 -0.70 7.49
C LEU A 59 22.60 -1.08 7.85
N GLY A 60 23.10 -0.61 8.98
CA GLY A 60 24.44 -0.99 9.47
C GLY A 60 24.50 -2.45 9.93
N ILE A 61 25.71 -3.04 9.95
CA ILE A 61 25.96 -4.34 10.60
C ILE A 61 25.76 -4.14 12.11
N ASP A 62 25.11 -5.12 12.78
CA ASP A 62 24.70 -5.08 14.18
C ASP A 62 23.71 -3.96 14.53
N GLU A 63 23.25 -3.18 13.56
CA GLU A 63 22.17 -2.24 13.74
C GLU A 63 20.82 -2.98 13.79
N ALA A 64 19.96 -2.57 14.74
CA ALA A 64 18.62 -3.12 14.92
C ALA A 64 17.55 -2.06 14.68
N LEU A 65 16.69 -2.27 13.72
CA LEU A 65 15.58 -1.40 13.36
C LEU A 65 14.23 -2.05 13.68
N LYS A 66 13.39 -1.37 14.45
CA LYS A 66 12.02 -1.82 14.69
C LYS A 66 11.21 -1.72 13.38
N LEU A 67 10.57 -2.83 12.99
CA LEU A 67 9.72 -2.87 11.80
C LEU A 67 8.32 -2.36 12.14
N GLU A 68 7.83 -1.44 11.32
CA GLU A 68 6.48 -0.89 11.41
C GLU A 68 5.86 -0.87 10.01
N ALA A 69 4.57 -1.22 9.92
CA ALA A 69 3.82 -1.18 8.68
C ALA A 69 2.41 -0.66 8.86
N TYR A 70 1.84 -0.15 7.80
CA TYR A 70 0.44 0.24 7.73
C TYR A 70 -0.14 -0.11 6.34
N VAL A 71 -1.45 -0.25 6.28
CA VAL A 71 -2.19 -0.38 5.02
C VAL A 71 -2.64 1.00 4.56
N VAL A 72 -2.32 1.36 3.31
CA VAL A 72 -2.73 2.64 2.74
C VAL A 72 -4.25 2.78 2.79
N GLY A 73 -4.73 3.87 3.39
CA GLY A 73 -6.16 4.14 3.59
C GLY A 73 -6.72 3.71 4.93
N GLU A 74 -5.98 2.93 5.73
CA GLU A 74 -6.35 2.59 7.10
C GLU A 74 -5.75 3.59 8.12
N ALA A 75 -6.40 3.70 9.29
CA ALA A 75 -5.97 4.66 10.31
C ALA A 75 -4.90 4.11 11.23
N ASP A 76 -4.95 2.81 11.45
CA ASP A 76 -4.15 2.11 12.43
C ASP A 76 -3.02 1.33 11.75
N GLY A 77 -1.89 1.19 12.43
CA GLY A 77 -0.81 0.32 11.99
C GLY A 77 -1.27 -1.14 12.01
N VAL A 78 -0.67 -1.94 11.15
CA VAL A 78 -0.91 -3.38 11.08
C VAL A 78 0.32 -4.14 11.57
N THR A 79 0.11 -5.38 11.98
CA THR A 79 1.18 -6.31 12.33
C THR A 79 1.26 -7.38 11.26
N PRO A 80 2.07 -7.18 10.20
CA PRO A 80 2.24 -8.18 9.17
C PRO A 80 3.21 -9.27 9.63
N GLU A 81 3.22 -10.38 8.90
CA GLU A 81 4.28 -11.36 8.97
C GLU A 81 5.48 -10.85 8.18
N TRP A 82 6.62 -10.74 8.84
CA TRP A 82 7.85 -10.27 8.24
C TRP A 82 8.79 -11.42 7.92
N SER A 83 9.50 -11.33 6.80
CA SER A 83 10.57 -12.26 6.42
C SER A 83 11.65 -11.56 5.62
N VAL A 84 12.82 -12.17 5.54
CA VAL A 84 13.96 -11.72 4.75
C VAL A 84 14.36 -12.80 3.74
N SER A 85 14.96 -12.38 2.63
CA SER A 85 15.40 -13.30 1.58
C SER A 85 16.67 -14.08 1.95
N ASP A 86 17.52 -13.54 2.82
CA ASP A 86 18.76 -14.20 3.29
C ASP A 86 19.05 -13.84 4.74
N GLU A 87 18.89 -14.83 5.63
CA GLU A 87 19.14 -14.68 7.07
C GLU A 87 20.64 -14.56 7.43
N LYS A 88 21.55 -14.80 6.48
CA LYS A 88 22.97 -14.55 6.69
C LYS A 88 23.33 -13.06 6.57
N ILE A 89 22.56 -12.31 5.80
CA ILE A 89 22.75 -10.86 5.61
C ILE A 89 21.99 -10.07 6.65
N ALA A 90 20.73 -10.42 6.92
CA ALA A 90 19.93 -9.82 7.98
C ALA A 90 18.93 -10.82 8.55
N VAL A 91 18.54 -10.64 9.81
CA VAL A 91 17.53 -11.46 10.48
C VAL A 91 16.43 -10.59 11.06
N ILE A 92 15.26 -11.20 11.28
CA ILE A 92 14.16 -10.54 11.99
C ILE A 92 13.96 -11.24 13.32
N GLU A 93 14.19 -10.51 14.41
CA GLU A 93 14.04 -10.98 15.79
C GLU A 93 13.22 -9.96 16.59
N ASP A 94 12.20 -10.41 17.32
CA ASP A 94 11.35 -9.57 18.17
C ASP A 94 10.76 -8.34 17.43
N GLY A 95 10.39 -8.50 16.16
CA GLY A 95 9.86 -7.41 15.33
C GLY A 95 10.89 -6.37 14.92
N LYS A 96 12.17 -6.72 14.99
CA LYS A 96 13.30 -5.86 14.54
C LYS A 96 14.08 -6.53 13.43
N LEU A 97 14.44 -5.76 12.41
CA LEU A 97 15.42 -6.13 11.40
C LEU A 97 16.81 -5.85 11.95
N ILE A 98 17.71 -6.84 11.90
CA ILE A 98 19.07 -6.74 12.40
C ILE A 98 20.03 -7.11 11.28
N GLY A 99 20.93 -6.18 10.90
CA GLY A 99 22.00 -6.43 9.94
C GLY A 99 23.05 -7.40 10.51
N LYS A 100 23.50 -8.37 9.72
CA LYS A 100 24.50 -9.38 10.14
C LYS A 100 25.77 -9.37 9.30
N ALA A 101 25.64 -9.12 8.00
CA ALA A 101 26.78 -9.15 7.08
C ALA A 101 26.51 -8.21 5.90
N ASP A 102 27.59 -7.82 5.19
CA ASP A 102 27.48 -7.06 3.94
C ASP A 102 26.65 -7.80 2.89
N GLY A 103 25.74 -7.10 2.26
CA GLY A 103 24.92 -7.62 1.17
C GLY A 103 23.60 -6.88 0.99
N VAL A 104 22.81 -7.30 0.01
CA VAL A 104 21.46 -6.79 -0.23
C VAL A 104 20.47 -7.89 0.11
N VAL A 105 19.47 -7.52 0.91
CA VAL A 105 18.40 -8.43 1.32
C VAL A 105 17.05 -7.83 0.96
N THR A 106 16.10 -8.69 0.55
CA THR A 106 14.71 -8.28 0.36
C THR A 106 13.93 -8.55 1.63
N VAL A 107 13.39 -7.49 2.23
CA VAL A 107 12.46 -7.56 3.36
C VAL A 107 11.05 -7.69 2.80
N THR A 108 10.31 -8.69 3.23
CA THR A 108 8.93 -8.97 2.80
C THR A 108 7.98 -8.82 3.98
N ALA A 109 6.87 -8.14 3.77
CA ALA A 109 5.73 -8.10 4.67
C ALA A 109 4.50 -8.73 4.04
N VAL A 110 3.75 -9.53 4.81
CA VAL A 110 2.48 -10.15 4.39
C VAL A 110 1.41 -9.85 5.44
N HIS A 111 0.27 -9.35 4.99
CA HIS A 111 -0.90 -9.11 5.84
C HIS A 111 -2.18 -9.49 5.07
N GLY A 112 -2.78 -10.63 5.42
CA GLY A 112 -3.89 -11.18 4.66
C GLY A 112 -3.47 -11.49 3.21
N GLU A 113 -4.12 -10.84 2.25
CA GLU A 113 -3.79 -10.99 0.83
C GLU A 113 -2.75 -9.97 0.33
N LEU A 114 -2.40 -9.00 1.17
CA LEU A 114 -1.44 -7.96 0.82
C LEU A 114 -0.02 -8.46 1.06
N LYS A 115 0.85 -8.24 0.07
CA LYS A 115 2.28 -8.54 0.14
C LYS A 115 3.06 -7.37 -0.45
N SER A 116 4.08 -6.91 0.29
CA SER A 116 5.02 -5.90 -0.18
C SER A 116 6.45 -6.32 0.11
N GLN A 117 7.37 -5.86 -0.72
CA GLN A 117 8.79 -6.22 -0.65
C GLN A 117 9.65 -4.97 -0.83
N TRP A 118 10.71 -4.88 -0.05
CA TRP A 118 11.66 -3.76 -0.09
C TRP A 118 13.09 -4.29 -0.07
N PRO A 119 13.96 -3.85 -1.00
CA PRO A 119 15.38 -4.13 -0.94
C PRO A 119 16.02 -3.26 0.15
N VAL A 120 16.89 -3.84 0.95
CA VAL A 120 17.69 -3.17 1.98
C VAL A 120 19.15 -3.58 1.79
N ALA A 121 20.03 -2.62 1.65
CA ALA A 121 21.47 -2.83 1.68
C ALA A 121 21.95 -2.90 3.13
N VAL A 122 22.81 -3.85 3.44
CA VAL A 122 23.39 -4.01 4.78
C VAL A 122 24.91 -3.83 4.69
N GLY A 123 25.46 -3.12 5.67
CA GLY A 123 26.90 -2.87 5.78
C GLY A 123 27.40 -1.89 4.72
N THR A 124 28.34 -2.33 3.90
CA THR A 124 28.95 -1.53 2.82
C THR A 124 28.33 -1.81 1.43
N ALA A 125 27.34 -2.70 1.35
CA ALA A 125 26.68 -3.01 0.10
C ALA A 125 25.87 -1.82 -0.41
N GLU A 126 25.75 -1.72 -1.74
CA GLU A 126 24.92 -0.72 -2.41
C GLU A 126 23.69 -1.39 -3.02
N LEU A 127 22.56 -0.69 -3.00
CA LEU A 127 21.38 -1.14 -3.73
C LEU A 127 21.67 -1.09 -5.24
N PRO A 128 21.23 -2.09 -6.03
CA PRO A 128 21.29 -1.99 -7.48
C PRO A 128 20.57 -0.70 -7.91
N ALA A 129 21.19 0.04 -8.84
CA ALA A 129 20.54 1.19 -9.45
C ALA A 129 19.18 0.75 -10.03
N ALA A 130 18.13 1.52 -9.77
CA ALA A 130 16.88 1.31 -10.48
C ALA A 130 17.19 1.50 -11.98
N GLU A 131 17.04 0.44 -12.76
CA GLU A 131 17.04 0.60 -14.21
C GLU A 131 15.78 1.39 -14.55
N ASP A 132 15.96 2.60 -15.13
CA ASP A 132 14.88 3.36 -15.72
C ASP A 132 14.36 2.53 -16.90
N GLU A 133 13.31 1.74 -16.68
CA GLU A 133 12.59 1.11 -17.77
C GLU A 133 11.91 2.24 -18.55
N GLU A 134 12.48 2.58 -19.70
CA GLU A 134 11.82 3.40 -20.70
C GLU A 134 10.46 2.74 -21.02
N GLU A 135 9.38 3.48 -20.77
CA GLU A 135 8.03 3.10 -21.20
C GLU A 135 8.03 2.87 -22.71
N ASN A 136 8.16 1.64 -23.16
CA ASN A 136 7.73 1.27 -24.48
C ASN A 136 6.20 1.10 -24.43
N GLU A 137 5.50 2.15 -24.87
CA GLU A 137 4.13 2.05 -25.31
C GLU A 137 4.11 1.20 -26.58
N ASP A 138 3.79 -0.08 -26.48
CA ASP A 138 3.20 -0.84 -27.58
C ASP A 138 2.53 -2.12 -27.05
N ASP A 139 1.21 -2.11 -27.16
CA ASP A 139 0.23 -3.15 -27.45
C ASP A 139 0.32 -4.55 -26.79
N ASP A 140 -0.75 -4.77 -25.99
CA ASP A 140 -1.65 -5.94 -25.98
C ASP A 140 -1.05 -7.32 -25.64
N ASP A 141 -1.64 -7.86 -24.62
CA ASP A 141 -1.76 -9.22 -24.14
C ASP A 141 -1.16 -9.50 -22.75
N GLY A 142 -2.08 -9.41 -21.81
CA GLY A 142 -2.13 -9.94 -20.46
C GLY A 142 -1.02 -10.85 -19.95
N PHE A 143 -0.12 -10.29 -19.15
CA PHE A 143 0.45 -10.99 -17.99
C PHE A 143 1.11 -9.97 -17.04
N GLY A 144 0.77 -10.06 -15.77
CA GLY A 144 1.10 -9.22 -14.64
C GLY A 144 2.36 -8.36 -14.74
N LEU A 145 2.17 -7.06 -14.90
CA LEU A 145 3.22 -6.05 -14.90
C LEU A 145 3.85 -5.94 -13.51
N LEU A 146 5.14 -6.20 -13.44
CA LEU A 146 5.97 -5.93 -12.27
C LEU A 146 6.34 -4.45 -12.30
N THR A 147 5.62 -3.61 -11.56
CA THR A 147 5.96 -2.18 -11.49
C THR A 147 6.87 -1.92 -10.31
N ILE A 148 8.12 -1.51 -10.58
CA ILE A 148 9.05 -1.03 -9.57
C ILE A 148 8.88 0.50 -9.48
N ILE A 149 8.20 1.00 -8.45
CA ILE A 149 8.14 2.43 -8.16
C ILE A 149 8.85 2.65 -6.82
N GLY A 150 9.97 3.37 -6.84
CA GLY A 150 10.65 3.80 -5.63
C GLY A 150 11.21 2.67 -4.75
N GLY A 151 11.79 1.61 -5.35
CA GLY A 151 12.41 0.51 -4.60
C GLY A 151 11.43 -0.52 -4.02
N VAL A 152 10.15 -0.46 -4.38
CA VAL A 152 9.11 -1.39 -3.94
C VAL A 152 8.70 -2.31 -5.09
N ILE A 153 8.89 -3.61 -4.93
CA ILE A 153 8.36 -4.62 -5.86
C ILE A 153 6.96 -5.00 -5.39
N ILE A 154 5.93 -4.60 -6.12
CA ILE A 154 4.54 -4.98 -5.84
C ILE A 154 4.18 -6.17 -6.73
N ILE A 155 4.02 -7.35 -6.14
CA ILE A 155 3.46 -8.50 -6.85
C ILE A 155 1.95 -8.43 -6.70
N GLY A 156 1.24 -8.15 -7.79
CA GLY A 156 -0.20 -7.95 -7.81
C GLY A 156 -0.97 -9.16 -7.30
N GLY A 157 -1.72 -8.99 -6.22
CA GLY A 157 -2.82 -9.82 -5.78
C GLY A 157 -4.13 -9.05 -5.93
N ALA A 158 -5.25 -9.74 -5.97
CA ALA A 158 -6.57 -9.16 -6.20
C ALA A 158 -6.82 -7.89 -5.37
N ALA A 159 -7.21 -6.82 -6.04
CA ALA A 159 -7.44 -5.53 -5.41
C ALA A 159 -8.72 -5.57 -4.56
N PHE A 160 -8.59 -5.52 -3.24
CA PHE A 160 -9.68 -5.19 -2.33
C PHE A 160 -9.65 -3.69 -2.06
N PHE A 161 -10.78 -3.02 -2.27
CA PHE A 161 -10.89 -1.58 -2.05
C PHE A 161 -11.55 -1.28 -0.71
N PHE A 162 -10.89 -0.49 0.14
CA PHE A 162 -11.47 0.03 1.37
C PHE A 162 -11.92 1.47 1.20
N LEU A 163 -13.11 1.78 1.70
CA LEU A 163 -13.67 3.12 1.75
C LEU A 163 -13.45 3.74 3.11
N ARG A 164 -12.77 4.87 3.15
CA ARG A 164 -12.65 5.67 4.37
C ARG A 164 -13.49 6.94 4.29
N ARG A 165 -14.41 7.09 5.25
CA ARG A 165 -15.17 8.32 5.46
C ARG A 165 -14.34 9.29 6.32
N LYS A 166 -13.98 10.45 5.80
CA LYS A 166 -13.49 11.54 6.66
C LYS A 166 -14.65 12.06 7.50
N ARG A 167 -14.58 11.91 8.83
CA ARG A 167 -15.42 12.67 9.75
C ARG A 167 -14.74 14.02 9.98
N LYS A 168 -15.49 15.09 9.80
CA LYS A 168 -15.15 16.40 10.35
C LYS A 168 -15.59 16.45 11.79
#